data_bf7392d2d223e9157d9c39fea8b5e15f
#
_entry.id   bf7392d2d223e9157d9c39fea8b5e15f
#
_cell.length_a   1.000
_cell.length_b   1.000
_cell.length_c   1.000
_cell.angle_alpha   90.00
_cell.angle_beta   90.00
_cell.angle_gamma   90.00
#
_symmetry.space_group_name_H-M   'P 1'
#
loop_
_entity.id
_entity.type
_entity.pdbx_description
1 polymer ?
#
loop_
_entity_poly.entity_id
_entity_poly.type
_entity_poly.pdbx_seq_one_letter_code
_entity_poly.pdbx_strand_id
1 'polypeptide(L)'
;MEIGLLILLFSVSAYAMLAKKLSTTIITAPMVFLGIGFAVSQLGFISIGDAHETVYLIAEISLVVLLFLDASQINLRRLKRQNTWPLRMLLIGLPLSILIGTGFAYLFFPQWPWAMLALVAAILAPTDAALGQAVVSNESVPLNERQSLSVESGLNDGLALPVILFFASIVAMETGSQENEMSWLVFGFSQIFIGILVGALMGYSSGRLFLYSESKKISSTIYEGIGVLALTGTSYLMATLMGGNGFISAFVAGLAFGNSVKGHCRFIYQFTESEGQMLIWSSFVIIGLGLLPSAIEHLTFPVAGYILVSIFIVRPLAIYLSLIGTKAKTLTKVFMGFFGPRGLATALFALIISKDILGQYGHSVLIIAINAVWMSTLIHGIAAAPMANWYGAKIKVLKIKSRELARLKNRK
;
A
#
# COMPACT_ATOMS: atom_id res chain seq x y z
N MET A 1 -5.17 -15.23 27.30
CA MET A 1 -5.57 -13.99 26.63
C MET A 1 -4.92 -12.75 27.27
N GLU A 2 -5.03 -12.51 28.58
CA GLU A 2 -4.47 -11.35 29.28
C GLU A 2 -2.94 -11.21 29.14
N ILE A 3 -2.20 -12.30 29.25
CA ILE A 3 -0.74 -12.31 29.06
C ILE A 3 -0.36 -11.87 27.64
N GLY A 4 -1.08 -12.37 26.62
CA GLY A 4 -0.84 -11.95 25.24
C GLY A 4 -1.08 -10.47 25.00
N LEU A 5 -2.18 -9.92 25.55
CA LEU A 5 -2.47 -8.49 25.51
C LEU A 5 -1.43 -7.67 26.25
N LEU A 6 -0.97 -8.14 27.40
CA LEU A 6 0.12 -7.49 28.16
C LEU A 6 1.41 -7.42 27.33
N ILE A 7 1.80 -8.51 26.67
CA ILE A 7 2.97 -8.56 25.80
C ILE A 7 2.82 -7.54 24.65
N LEU A 8 1.66 -7.49 24.00
CA LEU A 8 1.40 -6.57 22.89
C LEU A 8 1.50 -5.11 23.35
N LEU A 9 0.81 -4.73 24.43
CA LEU A 9 0.82 -3.36 24.97
C LEU A 9 2.22 -2.94 25.44
N PHE A 10 2.94 -3.84 26.12
CA PHE A 10 4.33 -3.60 26.54
C PHE A 10 5.24 -3.40 25.32
N SER A 11 5.06 -4.20 24.29
CA SER A 11 5.87 -4.10 23.07
C SER A 11 5.62 -2.78 22.32
N VAL A 12 4.37 -2.33 22.24
CA VAL A 12 4.04 -1.01 21.67
C VAL A 12 4.72 0.10 22.47
N SER A 13 4.62 0.06 23.80
CA SER A 13 5.25 1.06 24.68
C SER A 13 6.78 1.05 24.55
N ALA A 14 7.39 -0.13 24.56
CA ALA A 14 8.84 -0.29 24.43
C ALA A 14 9.32 0.19 23.05
N TYR A 15 8.62 -0.19 21.98
CA TYR A 15 8.96 0.28 20.63
C TYR A 15 8.83 1.80 20.50
N ALA A 16 7.75 2.40 21.00
CA ALA A 16 7.53 3.85 20.95
C ALA A 16 8.66 4.63 21.63
N MET A 17 9.14 4.14 22.79
CA MET A 17 10.28 4.74 23.51
C MET A 17 11.60 4.61 22.75
N LEU A 18 11.77 3.54 21.96
CA LEU A 18 12.99 3.25 21.23
C LEU A 18 12.93 3.64 19.74
N ALA A 19 11.78 4.10 19.26
CA ALA A 19 11.49 4.31 17.83
C ALA A 19 12.55 5.17 17.11
N LYS A 20 12.98 6.28 17.74
CA LYS A 20 14.02 7.16 17.17
C LYS A 20 15.37 6.45 17.00
N LYS A 21 15.75 5.57 17.92
CA LYS A 21 16.98 4.79 17.82
C LYS A 21 16.83 3.66 16.80
N LEU A 22 15.68 2.97 16.82
CA LEU A 22 15.40 1.87 15.91
C LEU A 22 15.28 2.32 14.46
N SER A 23 14.74 3.52 14.19
CA SER A 23 14.65 4.07 12.84
C SER A 23 15.99 4.28 12.13
N THR A 24 17.11 4.27 12.87
CA THR A 24 18.47 4.32 12.30
C THR A 24 19.08 2.93 12.08
N THR A 25 18.38 1.86 12.44
CA THR A 25 18.81 0.47 12.30
C THR A 25 18.09 -0.21 11.14
N ILE A 26 18.35 -1.51 10.96
CA ILE A 26 17.64 -2.39 10.01
C ILE A 26 16.29 -2.87 10.57
N ILE A 27 15.99 -2.62 11.84
CA ILE A 27 14.77 -3.08 12.50
C ILE A 27 13.66 -2.07 12.27
N THR A 28 12.64 -2.45 11.52
CA THR A 28 11.49 -1.59 11.22
C THR A 28 10.28 -1.94 12.10
N ALA A 29 9.36 -0.98 12.31
CA ALA A 29 8.13 -1.23 13.05
C ALA A 29 7.32 -2.43 12.50
N PRO A 30 7.08 -2.54 11.19
CA PRO A 30 6.40 -3.70 10.62
C PRO A 30 7.06 -5.03 10.93
N MET A 31 8.40 -5.12 10.91
CA MET A 31 9.12 -6.34 11.28
C MET A 31 8.86 -6.74 12.73
N VAL A 32 8.92 -5.75 13.64
CA VAL A 32 8.73 -5.98 15.08
C VAL A 32 7.30 -6.42 15.37
N PHE A 33 6.32 -5.70 14.88
CA PHE A 33 4.91 -5.97 15.20
C PHE A 33 4.36 -7.22 14.53
N LEU A 34 4.78 -7.51 13.30
CA LEU A 34 4.49 -8.77 12.61
C LEU A 34 5.11 -9.95 13.38
N GLY A 35 6.38 -9.83 13.79
CA GLY A 35 7.10 -10.87 14.54
C GLY A 35 6.52 -11.11 15.94
N ILE A 36 6.11 -10.05 16.65
CA ILE A 36 5.48 -10.18 17.96
C ILE A 36 4.10 -10.85 17.83
N GLY A 37 3.28 -10.43 16.85
CA GLY A 37 2.00 -11.07 16.57
C GLY A 37 2.16 -12.57 16.34
N PHE A 38 3.11 -12.94 15.48
CA PHE A 38 3.44 -14.35 15.20
C PHE A 38 3.91 -15.10 16.44
N ALA A 39 4.83 -14.53 17.22
CA ALA A 39 5.33 -15.18 18.44
C ALA A 39 4.22 -15.41 19.48
N VAL A 40 3.35 -14.43 19.69
CA VAL A 40 2.20 -14.53 20.61
C VAL A 40 1.24 -15.64 20.17
N SER A 41 1.03 -15.80 18.86
CA SER A 41 0.22 -16.88 18.28
C SER A 41 0.87 -18.25 18.53
N GLN A 42 2.16 -18.41 18.20
CA GLN A 42 2.87 -19.68 18.34
C GLN A 42 3.01 -20.14 19.81
N LEU A 43 3.07 -19.19 20.74
CA LEU A 43 3.12 -19.50 22.18
C LEU A 43 1.73 -19.81 22.77
N GLY A 44 0.67 -19.73 21.97
CA GLY A 44 -0.69 -20.06 22.41
C GLY A 44 -1.32 -19.05 23.39
N PHE A 45 -0.73 -17.85 23.54
CA PHE A 45 -1.26 -16.84 24.44
C PHE A 45 -2.58 -16.20 23.94
N ILE A 46 -2.76 -16.14 22.63
CA ILE A 46 -3.99 -15.69 21.98
C ILE A 46 -4.29 -16.64 20.81
N SER A 47 -5.52 -17.17 20.77
CA SER A 47 -6.05 -17.93 19.63
C SER A 47 -7.11 -17.07 18.94
N ILE A 48 -6.98 -16.92 17.61
CA ILE A 48 -7.95 -16.13 16.82
C ILE A 48 -9.09 -17.04 16.29
N GLY A 49 -9.18 -18.32 16.71
CA GLY A 49 -10.12 -19.32 16.17
C GLY A 49 -11.55 -18.80 15.93
N ASP A 50 -12.12 -18.03 16.86
CA ASP A 50 -13.49 -17.49 16.75
C ASP A 50 -13.52 -15.98 16.41
N ALA A 51 -12.37 -15.33 16.24
CA ALA A 51 -12.27 -13.87 16.06
C ALA A 51 -12.12 -13.44 14.59
N HIS A 52 -12.32 -14.35 13.62
CA HIS A 52 -12.16 -14.02 12.19
C HIS A 52 -12.96 -12.80 11.77
N GLU A 53 -14.22 -12.65 12.19
CA GLU A 53 -15.05 -11.49 11.86
C GLU A 53 -14.48 -10.19 12.46
N THR A 54 -14.00 -10.24 13.70
CA THR A 54 -13.38 -9.08 14.36
C THR A 54 -12.08 -8.65 13.66
N VAL A 55 -11.26 -9.61 13.26
CA VAL A 55 -10.03 -9.35 12.48
C VAL A 55 -10.36 -8.68 11.16
N TYR A 56 -11.38 -9.16 10.47
CA TYR A 56 -11.86 -8.55 9.23
C TYR A 56 -12.34 -7.13 9.43
N LEU A 57 -13.17 -6.89 10.44
CA LEU A 57 -13.72 -5.56 10.72
C LEU A 57 -12.59 -4.54 11.03
N ILE A 58 -11.61 -4.93 11.86
CA ILE A 58 -10.47 -4.07 12.18
C ILE A 58 -9.63 -3.82 10.92
N ALA A 59 -9.39 -4.85 10.11
CA ALA A 59 -8.68 -4.75 8.86
C ALA A 59 -9.39 -3.81 7.87
N GLU A 60 -10.70 -3.96 7.72
CA GLU A 60 -11.54 -3.13 6.87
C GLU A 60 -11.51 -1.66 7.29
N ILE A 61 -11.74 -1.37 8.56
CA ILE A 61 -11.68 0.00 9.10
C ILE A 61 -10.28 0.60 8.90
N SER A 62 -9.24 -0.17 9.20
CA SER A 62 -7.85 0.28 9.03
C SER A 62 -7.56 0.63 7.57
N LEU A 63 -7.98 -0.23 6.62
CA LEU A 63 -7.78 0.02 5.20
C LEU A 63 -8.53 1.26 4.71
N VAL A 64 -9.81 1.40 5.10
CA VAL A 64 -10.63 2.57 4.75
C VAL A 64 -9.98 3.87 5.21
N VAL A 65 -9.52 3.90 6.48
CA VAL A 65 -8.87 5.10 7.05
C VAL A 65 -7.52 5.36 6.37
N LEU A 66 -6.70 4.34 6.18
CA LEU A 66 -5.38 4.50 5.55
C LEU A 66 -5.48 4.94 4.09
N LEU A 67 -6.37 4.34 3.30
CA LEU A 67 -6.60 4.76 1.91
C LEU A 67 -7.00 6.24 1.81
N PHE A 68 -7.88 6.69 2.70
CA PHE A 68 -8.29 8.09 2.73
C PHE A 68 -7.11 9.01 3.12
N LEU A 69 -6.39 8.68 4.19
CA LEU A 69 -5.28 9.47 4.70
C LEU A 69 -4.15 9.59 3.68
N ASP A 70 -3.73 8.50 3.09
CA ASP A 70 -2.66 8.48 2.09
C ASP A 70 -3.04 9.30 0.85
N ALA A 71 -4.26 9.10 0.34
CA ALA A 71 -4.78 9.87 -0.79
C ALA A 71 -4.88 11.37 -0.47
N SER A 72 -5.27 11.74 0.76
CA SER A 72 -5.48 13.13 1.17
C SER A 72 -4.20 13.97 1.22
N GLN A 73 -3.05 13.33 1.40
CA GLN A 73 -1.74 13.98 1.41
C GLN A 73 -1.21 14.31 0.00
N ILE A 74 -1.83 13.77 -1.04
CA ILE A 74 -1.34 13.89 -2.41
C ILE A 74 -1.80 15.19 -3.05
N ASN A 75 -0.84 16.02 -3.44
CA ASN A 75 -1.09 17.27 -4.14
C ASN A 75 -1.08 17.06 -5.68
N LEU A 76 -2.27 16.94 -6.28
CA LEU A 76 -2.44 16.71 -7.72
C LEU A 76 -1.84 17.80 -8.60
N ARG A 77 -1.88 19.08 -8.17
CA ARG A 77 -1.28 20.18 -8.93
C ARG A 77 0.23 20.08 -8.96
N ARG A 78 0.85 19.73 -7.84
CA ARG A 78 2.28 19.52 -7.73
C ARG A 78 2.71 18.28 -8.54
N LEU A 79 1.94 17.20 -8.47
CA LEU A 79 2.16 15.99 -9.24
C LEU A 79 2.18 16.28 -10.75
N LYS A 80 1.21 17.01 -11.27
CA LYS A 80 1.11 17.37 -12.69
C LYS A 80 2.24 18.31 -13.15
N ARG A 81 2.74 19.18 -12.26
CA ARG A 81 3.66 20.27 -12.64
C ARG A 81 5.15 19.90 -12.50
N GLN A 82 5.52 19.02 -11.59
CA GLN A 82 6.92 18.86 -11.17
C GLN A 82 7.55 17.50 -11.45
N ASN A 83 6.79 16.43 -11.68
CA ASN A 83 7.43 15.10 -11.73
C ASN A 83 6.72 14.13 -12.67
N THR A 84 7.36 13.84 -13.79
CA THR A 84 6.90 12.80 -14.73
C THR A 84 7.16 11.38 -14.20
N TRP A 85 8.07 11.18 -13.23
CA TRP A 85 8.47 9.86 -12.76
C TRP A 85 7.34 9.14 -12.02
N PRO A 86 6.71 9.71 -10.95
CA PRO A 86 5.61 9.04 -10.27
C PRO A 86 4.45 8.70 -11.22
N LEU A 87 4.08 9.63 -12.10
CA LEU A 87 3.02 9.38 -13.08
C LEU A 87 3.34 8.23 -14.02
N ARG A 88 4.58 8.12 -14.48
CA ARG A 88 5.00 7.01 -15.34
C ARG A 88 5.08 5.70 -14.57
N MET A 89 5.53 5.71 -13.32
CA MET A 89 5.54 4.54 -12.46
C MET A 89 4.12 4.03 -12.20
N LEU A 90 3.15 4.95 -12.01
CA LEU A 90 1.75 4.60 -11.80
C LEU A 90 1.04 4.18 -13.09
N LEU A 91 1.11 4.99 -14.16
CA LEU A 91 0.32 4.76 -15.37
C LEU A 91 0.92 3.72 -16.33
N ILE A 92 2.22 3.50 -16.26
CA ILE A 92 2.94 2.52 -17.08
C ILE A 92 3.51 1.41 -16.21
N GLY A 93 4.18 1.75 -15.11
CA GLY A 93 4.86 0.80 -14.25
C GLY A 93 3.89 -0.16 -13.55
N LEU A 94 2.78 0.32 -13.00
CA LEU A 94 1.78 -0.53 -12.34
C LEU A 94 1.12 -1.52 -13.31
N PRO A 95 0.59 -1.13 -14.47
CA PRO A 95 0.09 -2.07 -15.47
C PRO A 95 1.15 -3.05 -15.97
N LEU A 96 2.40 -2.59 -16.21
CA LEU A 96 3.48 -3.47 -16.58
C LEU A 96 3.84 -4.47 -15.48
N SER A 97 3.80 -4.06 -14.20
CA SER A 97 4.03 -4.97 -13.07
C SER A 97 2.97 -6.08 -13.04
N ILE A 98 1.72 -5.75 -13.29
CA ILE A 98 0.63 -6.73 -13.37
C ILE A 98 0.83 -7.65 -14.56
N LEU A 99 1.08 -7.12 -15.75
CA LEU A 99 1.25 -7.91 -16.98
C LEU A 99 2.46 -8.86 -16.88
N ILE A 100 3.62 -8.34 -16.51
CA ILE A 100 4.85 -9.14 -16.36
C ILE A 100 4.67 -10.14 -15.21
N GLY A 101 4.06 -9.70 -14.09
CA GLY A 101 3.74 -10.55 -12.95
C GLY A 101 2.84 -11.73 -13.32
N THR A 102 1.81 -11.50 -14.15
CA THR A 102 0.94 -12.55 -14.68
C THR A 102 1.72 -13.57 -15.52
N GLY A 103 2.62 -13.08 -16.39
CA GLY A 103 3.47 -13.95 -17.19
C GLY A 103 4.39 -14.83 -16.36
N PHE A 104 5.01 -14.28 -15.29
CA PHE A 104 5.79 -15.08 -14.36
C PHE A 104 4.92 -15.99 -13.50
N ALA A 105 3.73 -15.55 -13.05
CA ALA A 105 2.80 -16.40 -12.30
C ALA A 105 2.45 -17.68 -13.07
N TYR A 106 2.27 -17.60 -14.39
CA TYR A 106 2.03 -18.77 -15.24
C TYR A 106 3.16 -19.82 -15.18
N LEU A 107 4.41 -19.40 -15.00
CA LEU A 107 5.54 -20.33 -14.88
C LEU A 107 5.52 -21.12 -13.56
N PHE A 108 4.99 -20.54 -12.50
CA PHE A 108 4.91 -21.17 -11.16
C PHE A 108 3.58 -21.91 -10.94
N PHE A 109 2.50 -21.45 -11.61
CA PHE A 109 1.14 -21.95 -11.43
C PHE A 109 0.46 -22.23 -12.78
N PRO A 110 1.03 -23.13 -13.64
CA PRO A 110 0.54 -23.32 -15.02
C PRO A 110 -0.88 -23.89 -15.10
N GLN A 111 -1.40 -24.43 -14.00
CA GLN A 111 -2.74 -25.00 -13.94
C GLN A 111 -3.82 -23.97 -13.57
N TRP A 112 -3.42 -22.73 -13.22
CA TRP A 112 -4.38 -21.73 -12.80
C TRP A 112 -4.98 -20.98 -13.98
N PRO A 113 -6.27 -20.58 -13.88
CA PRO A 113 -6.89 -19.72 -14.87
C PRO A 113 -6.11 -18.40 -15.01
N TRP A 114 -6.10 -17.83 -16.20
CA TRP A 114 -5.37 -16.58 -16.46
C TRP A 114 -5.83 -15.43 -15.58
N ALA A 115 -7.15 -15.37 -15.28
CA ALA A 115 -7.70 -14.34 -14.39
C ALA A 115 -7.18 -14.45 -12.97
N MET A 116 -6.99 -15.67 -12.46
CA MET A 116 -6.38 -15.93 -11.16
C MET A 116 -4.90 -15.51 -11.12
N LEU A 117 -4.15 -15.79 -12.18
CA LEU A 117 -2.74 -15.35 -12.30
C LEU A 117 -2.63 -13.83 -12.32
N ALA A 118 -3.53 -13.16 -13.04
CA ALA A 118 -3.60 -11.72 -13.12
C ALA A 118 -4.06 -11.09 -11.79
N LEU A 119 -4.99 -11.72 -11.09
CA LEU A 119 -5.44 -11.29 -9.76
C LEU A 119 -4.29 -11.29 -8.76
N VAL A 120 -3.55 -12.39 -8.67
CA VAL A 120 -2.39 -12.50 -7.77
C VAL A 120 -1.31 -11.47 -8.13
N ALA A 121 -1.04 -11.28 -9.42
CA ALA A 121 -0.10 -10.25 -9.88
C ALA A 121 -0.58 -8.84 -9.51
N ALA A 122 -1.88 -8.55 -9.64
CA ALA A 122 -2.47 -7.26 -9.28
C ALA A 122 -2.42 -7.00 -7.77
N ILE A 123 -2.68 -8.00 -6.93
CA ILE A 123 -2.58 -7.91 -5.47
C ILE A 123 -1.13 -7.67 -5.01
N LEU A 124 -0.14 -8.23 -5.71
CA LEU A 124 1.28 -8.03 -5.40
C LEU A 124 1.88 -6.78 -6.06
N ALA A 125 1.15 -6.05 -6.90
CA ALA A 125 1.68 -4.88 -7.60
C ALA A 125 1.78 -3.62 -6.72
N PRO A 126 0.82 -3.29 -5.83
CA PRO A 126 0.89 -2.15 -4.92
C PRO A 126 2.08 -2.20 -3.97
N THR A 127 2.48 -1.03 -3.46
CA THR A 127 3.64 -0.89 -2.57
C THR A 127 3.32 -0.04 -1.36
N ASP A 128 3.86 -0.43 -0.23
CA ASP A 128 3.58 0.16 1.07
C ASP A 128 4.56 1.29 1.41
N ALA A 129 4.02 2.48 1.67
CA ALA A 129 4.80 3.65 2.06
C ALA A 129 5.44 3.49 3.46
N ALA A 130 4.77 2.79 4.39
CA ALA A 130 5.27 2.59 5.75
C ALA A 130 6.54 1.72 5.76
N LEU A 131 6.58 0.66 4.96
CA LEU A 131 7.78 -0.15 4.75
C LEU A 131 8.89 0.59 3.98
N GLY A 132 8.53 1.56 3.14
CA GLY A 132 9.44 2.42 2.41
C GLY A 132 10.00 3.60 3.22
N GLN A 133 9.51 3.84 4.43
CA GLN A 133 9.82 5.02 5.25
C GLN A 133 11.32 5.24 5.45
N ALA A 134 12.08 4.18 5.69
CA ALA A 134 13.53 4.25 5.88
C ALA A 134 14.29 4.80 4.65
N VAL A 135 13.73 4.68 3.45
CA VAL A 135 14.30 5.25 2.21
C VAL A 135 13.79 6.67 1.99
N VAL A 136 12.48 6.88 2.17
CA VAL A 136 11.81 8.16 1.90
C VAL A 136 12.26 9.25 2.88
N SER A 137 12.54 8.90 4.14
CA SER A 137 13.05 9.84 5.15
C SER A 137 14.58 10.03 5.11
N ASN A 138 15.33 9.18 4.40
CA ASN A 138 16.79 9.24 4.38
C ASN A 138 17.30 10.41 3.54
N GLU A 139 17.94 11.39 4.18
CA GLU A 139 18.44 12.61 3.53
C GLU A 139 19.57 12.35 2.52
N SER A 140 20.25 11.21 2.58
CA SER A 140 21.26 10.85 1.58
C SER A 140 20.65 10.53 0.21
N VAL A 141 19.38 10.11 0.16
CA VAL A 141 18.65 9.91 -1.08
C VAL A 141 18.14 11.26 -1.60
N PRO A 142 18.36 11.62 -2.88
CA PRO A 142 17.92 12.91 -3.41
C PRO A 142 16.39 13.10 -3.31
N LEU A 143 15.98 14.35 -3.11
CA LEU A 143 14.57 14.70 -2.83
C LEU A 143 13.60 14.22 -3.92
N ASN A 144 14.02 14.26 -5.20
CA ASN A 144 13.17 13.86 -6.32
C ASN A 144 12.80 12.36 -6.26
N GLU A 145 13.76 11.50 -5.93
CA GLU A 145 13.58 10.06 -5.75
C GLU A 145 12.69 9.77 -4.55
N ARG A 146 12.94 10.41 -3.41
CA ARG A 146 12.13 10.26 -2.20
C ARG A 146 10.67 10.65 -2.43
N GLN A 147 10.43 11.80 -3.06
CA GLN A 147 9.09 12.27 -3.39
C GLN A 147 8.41 11.36 -4.41
N SER A 148 9.17 10.83 -5.39
CA SER A 148 8.59 9.94 -6.40
C SER A 148 8.14 8.62 -5.81
N LEU A 149 8.92 8.02 -4.92
CA LEU A 149 8.55 6.80 -4.21
C LEU A 149 7.34 7.03 -3.28
N SER A 150 7.34 8.12 -2.52
CA SER A 150 6.24 8.45 -1.61
C SER A 150 4.92 8.67 -2.36
N VAL A 151 4.95 9.42 -3.47
CA VAL A 151 3.73 9.68 -4.27
C VAL A 151 3.26 8.43 -5.00
N GLU A 152 4.19 7.63 -5.51
CA GLU A 152 3.84 6.37 -6.17
C GLU A 152 3.19 5.41 -5.18
N SER A 153 3.77 5.21 -4.01
CA SER A 153 3.25 4.32 -2.99
C SER A 153 1.89 4.77 -2.46
N GLY A 154 1.69 6.07 -2.23
CA GLY A 154 0.40 6.58 -1.74
C GLY A 154 -0.73 6.57 -2.78
N LEU A 155 -0.43 6.42 -4.08
CA LEU A 155 -1.46 6.36 -5.13
C LEU A 155 -1.71 4.95 -5.66
N ASN A 156 -0.72 4.08 -5.61
CA ASN A 156 -0.81 2.77 -6.26
C ASN A 156 -1.83 1.84 -5.61
N ASP A 157 -2.05 1.93 -4.30
CA ASP A 157 -3.06 1.14 -3.59
C ASP A 157 -4.46 1.44 -4.13
N GLY A 158 -4.81 2.72 -4.23
CA GLY A 158 -6.11 3.13 -4.79
C GLY A 158 -6.26 2.86 -6.28
N LEU A 159 -5.16 2.94 -7.06
CA LEU A 159 -5.19 2.66 -8.50
C LEU A 159 -5.18 1.17 -8.83
N ALA A 160 -4.58 0.33 -7.99
CA ALA A 160 -4.59 -1.10 -8.17
C ALA A 160 -5.95 -1.73 -7.82
N LEU A 161 -6.67 -1.15 -6.87
CA LEU A 161 -7.93 -1.70 -6.37
C LEU A 161 -8.98 -1.96 -7.46
N PRO A 162 -9.26 -1.03 -8.41
CA PRO A 162 -10.17 -1.32 -9.52
C PRO A 162 -9.74 -2.53 -10.37
N VAL A 163 -8.43 -2.68 -10.58
CA VAL A 163 -7.87 -3.79 -11.37
C VAL A 163 -7.98 -5.11 -10.59
N ILE A 164 -7.72 -5.08 -9.29
CA ILE A 164 -7.88 -6.23 -8.40
C ILE A 164 -9.35 -6.70 -8.40
N LEU A 165 -10.29 -5.78 -8.21
CA LEU A 165 -11.72 -6.09 -8.22
C LEU A 165 -12.20 -6.64 -9.57
N PHE A 166 -11.67 -6.10 -10.66
CA PHE A 166 -11.97 -6.59 -12.02
C PHE A 166 -11.55 -8.05 -12.19
N PHE A 167 -10.30 -8.40 -11.84
CA PHE A 167 -9.86 -9.79 -11.95
C PHE A 167 -10.52 -10.71 -10.91
N ALA A 168 -10.80 -10.22 -9.70
CA ALA A 168 -11.55 -10.97 -8.69
C ALA A 168 -12.95 -11.33 -9.19
N SER A 169 -13.63 -10.40 -9.87
CA SER A 169 -14.94 -10.65 -10.48
C SER A 169 -14.88 -11.76 -11.53
N ILE A 170 -13.83 -11.76 -12.39
CA ILE A 170 -13.65 -12.81 -13.41
C ILE A 170 -13.38 -14.17 -12.75
N VAL A 171 -12.53 -14.22 -11.72
CA VAL A 171 -12.25 -15.46 -10.97
C VAL A 171 -13.53 -16.00 -10.30
N ALA A 172 -14.35 -15.14 -9.72
CA ALA A 172 -15.62 -15.52 -9.11
C ALA A 172 -16.60 -16.12 -10.13
N MET A 173 -16.60 -15.61 -11.37
CA MET A 173 -17.37 -16.20 -12.48
C MET A 173 -16.85 -17.58 -12.88
N GLU A 174 -15.54 -17.72 -13.09
CA GLU A 174 -14.91 -18.98 -13.51
C GLU A 174 -15.07 -20.08 -12.44
N THR A 175 -15.22 -19.71 -11.17
CA THR A 175 -15.44 -20.65 -10.05
C THR A 175 -16.92 -21.03 -9.82
N GLY A 176 -17.83 -20.54 -10.65
CA GLY A 176 -19.25 -20.88 -10.59
C GLY A 176 -20.01 -20.20 -9.46
N SER A 177 -19.47 -19.14 -8.90
CA SER A 177 -20.11 -18.37 -7.84
C SER A 177 -21.35 -17.60 -8.31
N GLN A 178 -21.58 -17.49 -9.66
CA GLN A 178 -22.77 -16.83 -10.21
C GLN A 178 -23.08 -17.16 -11.69
N GLU A 179 -24.37 -17.05 -12.07
CA GLU A 179 -24.94 -17.60 -13.30
C GLU A 179 -24.95 -16.68 -14.55
N ASN A 180 -24.51 -15.40 -14.48
CA ASN A 180 -24.65 -14.44 -15.60
C ASN A 180 -23.40 -13.59 -15.88
N GLU A 181 -22.66 -13.91 -16.91
CA GLU A 181 -21.38 -13.24 -17.30
C GLU A 181 -21.52 -11.73 -17.58
N MET A 182 -22.52 -11.30 -18.33
CA MET A 182 -22.73 -9.89 -18.72
C MET A 182 -23.12 -9.01 -17.52
N SER A 183 -23.87 -9.55 -16.59
CA SER A 183 -24.29 -8.87 -15.36
C SER A 183 -23.10 -8.48 -14.48
N TRP A 184 -22.05 -9.31 -14.45
CA TRP A 184 -20.89 -9.11 -13.59
C TRP A 184 -19.94 -8.03 -14.05
N LEU A 185 -19.64 -7.95 -15.35
CA LEU A 185 -18.86 -6.85 -15.88
C LEU A 185 -19.56 -5.51 -15.64
N VAL A 186 -20.86 -5.46 -15.89
CA VAL A 186 -21.67 -4.26 -15.60
C VAL A 186 -21.65 -3.94 -14.11
N PHE A 187 -21.78 -4.93 -13.25
CA PHE A 187 -21.69 -4.77 -11.80
C PHE A 187 -20.32 -4.26 -11.35
N GLY A 188 -19.22 -4.89 -11.83
CA GLY A 188 -17.86 -4.46 -11.51
C GLY A 188 -17.57 -3.02 -11.97
N PHE A 189 -17.97 -2.65 -13.20
CA PHE A 189 -17.84 -1.27 -13.69
C PHE A 189 -18.72 -0.29 -12.90
N SER A 190 -19.94 -0.68 -12.54
CA SER A 190 -20.82 0.16 -11.74
C SER A 190 -20.26 0.41 -10.34
N GLN A 191 -19.69 -0.60 -9.70
CA GLN A 191 -19.01 -0.46 -8.40
C GLN A 191 -17.87 0.56 -8.45
N ILE A 192 -17.03 0.50 -9.49
CA ILE A 192 -15.93 1.44 -9.67
C ILE A 192 -16.47 2.85 -9.93
N PHE A 193 -17.43 2.99 -10.84
CA PHE A 193 -17.98 4.30 -11.22
C PHE A 193 -18.71 4.99 -10.05
N ILE A 194 -19.57 4.25 -9.35
CA ILE A 194 -20.30 4.78 -8.18
C ILE A 194 -19.32 5.13 -7.06
N GLY A 195 -18.32 4.27 -6.80
CA GLY A 195 -17.28 4.55 -5.81
C GLY A 195 -16.53 5.85 -6.11
N ILE A 196 -16.11 6.07 -7.36
CA ILE A 196 -15.46 7.32 -7.77
C ILE A 196 -16.39 8.54 -7.63
N LEU A 197 -17.64 8.41 -8.08
CA LEU A 197 -18.60 9.51 -8.04
C LEU A 197 -18.92 9.93 -6.61
N VAL A 198 -19.28 8.97 -5.75
CA VAL A 198 -19.58 9.23 -4.34
C VAL A 198 -18.36 9.78 -3.62
N GLY A 199 -17.19 9.17 -3.80
CA GLY A 199 -15.95 9.65 -3.18
C GLY A 199 -15.61 11.09 -3.59
N ALA A 200 -15.71 11.42 -4.88
CA ALA A 200 -15.44 12.75 -5.37
C ALA A 200 -16.43 13.79 -4.81
N LEU A 201 -17.72 13.47 -4.79
CA LEU A 201 -18.75 14.34 -4.23
C LEU A 201 -18.55 14.55 -2.73
N MET A 202 -18.39 13.48 -1.96
CA MET A 202 -18.23 13.54 -0.52
C MET A 202 -16.93 14.27 -0.13
N GLY A 203 -15.81 13.94 -0.76
CA GLY A 203 -14.53 14.56 -0.47
C GLY A 203 -14.49 16.05 -0.84
N TYR A 204 -15.03 16.42 -2.02
CA TYR A 204 -15.05 17.82 -2.44
C TYR A 204 -16.01 18.66 -1.59
N SER A 205 -17.25 18.21 -1.39
CA SER A 205 -18.27 18.96 -0.62
C SER A 205 -17.82 19.13 0.84
N SER A 206 -17.29 18.08 1.46
CA SER A 206 -16.78 18.16 2.82
C SER A 206 -15.54 19.03 2.95
N GLY A 207 -14.64 19.01 1.96
CA GLY A 207 -13.50 19.91 1.93
C GLY A 207 -13.91 21.37 1.84
N ARG A 208 -14.96 21.68 1.07
CA ARG A 208 -15.53 23.03 1.01
C ARG A 208 -16.22 23.44 2.33
N LEU A 209 -16.96 22.51 2.92
CA LEU A 209 -17.60 22.71 4.23
C LEU A 209 -16.57 22.94 5.33
N PHE A 210 -15.48 22.17 5.32
CA PHE A 210 -14.35 22.32 6.23
C PHE A 210 -13.76 23.73 6.15
N LEU A 211 -13.41 24.22 4.94
CA LEU A 211 -12.86 25.56 4.74
C LEU A 211 -13.84 26.66 5.17
N TYR A 212 -15.14 26.47 4.95
CA TYR A 212 -16.16 27.39 5.41
C TYR A 212 -16.21 27.44 6.96
N SER A 213 -16.22 26.27 7.61
CA SER A 213 -16.21 26.15 9.07
C SER A 213 -14.97 26.80 9.69
N GLU A 214 -13.79 26.56 9.11
CA GLU A 214 -12.52 27.18 9.54
C GLU A 214 -12.57 28.70 9.39
N SER A 215 -13.03 29.21 8.23
CA SER A 215 -13.13 30.66 7.95
C SER A 215 -14.07 31.41 8.90
N LYS A 216 -15.12 30.74 9.35
CA LYS A 216 -16.10 31.27 10.30
C LYS A 216 -15.79 30.97 11.77
N LYS A 217 -14.71 30.22 12.04
CA LYS A 217 -14.32 29.76 13.40
C LYS A 217 -15.46 29.02 14.12
N ILE A 218 -16.25 28.23 13.36
CA ILE A 218 -17.37 27.45 13.90
C ILE A 218 -16.88 26.19 14.61
N SER A 219 -15.78 25.58 14.10
CA SER A 219 -15.20 24.35 14.63
C SER A 219 -13.85 24.58 15.28
N SER A 220 -13.42 23.63 16.11
CA SER A 220 -12.05 23.56 16.62
C SER A 220 -11.29 22.42 15.96
N THR A 221 -9.96 22.48 15.98
CA THR A 221 -9.07 21.48 15.35
C THR A 221 -9.37 20.04 15.76
N ILE A 222 -9.78 19.83 17.05
CA ILE A 222 -10.12 18.49 17.57
C ILE A 222 -11.38 17.95 16.84
N TYR A 223 -12.45 18.75 16.77
CA TYR A 223 -13.69 18.34 16.12
C TYR A 223 -13.55 18.23 14.60
N GLU A 224 -12.68 19.01 14.01
CA GLU A 224 -12.30 18.88 12.59
C GLU A 224 -11.72 17.51 12.30
N GLY A 225 -10.86 17.00 13.17
CA GLY A 225 -10.28 15.67 13.07
C GLY A 225 -11.33 14.56 13.14
N ILE A 226 -12.22 14.65 14.12
CA ILE A 226 -13.33 13.70 14.26
C ILE A 226 -14.21 13.74 12.99
N GLY A 227 -14.49 14.94 12.48
CA GLY A 227 -15.25 15.14 11.25
C GLY A 227 -14.63 14.49 10.01
N VAL A 228 -13.29 14.55 9.89
CA VAL A 228 -12.56 13.90 8.78
C VAL A 228 -12.64 12.38 8.87
N LEU A 229 -12.50 11.80 10.06
CA LEU A 229 -12.68 10.35 10.26
C LEU A 229 -14.11 9.90 9.98
N ALA A 230 -15.11 10.66 10.46
CA ALA A 230 -16.52 10.41 10.18
C ALA A 230 -16.82 10.52 8.67
N LEU A 231 -16.25 11.50 7.97
CA LEU A 231 -16.35 11.64 6.52
C LEU A 231 -15.82 10.40 5.80
N THR A 232 -14.68 9.88 6.24
CA THR A 232 -14.06 8.68 5.65
C THR A 232 -15.02 7.50 5.71
N GLY A 233 -15.56 7.20 6.89
CA GLY A 233 -16.56 6.13 7.08
C GLY A 233 -17.86 6.41 6.33
N THR A 234 -18.34 7.65 6.33
CA THR A 234 -19.57 8.04 5.60
C THR A 234 -19.40 7.86 4.09
N SER A 235 -18.26 8.24 3.53
CA SER A 235 -17.97 8.05 2.10
C SER A 235 -17.94 6.57 1.72
N TYR A 236 -17.31 5.74 2.56
CA TYR A 236 -17.28 4.29 2.40
C TYR A 236 -18.69 3.69 2.41
N LEU A 237 -19.46 3.94 3.47
CA LEU A 237 -20.80 3.39 3.65
C LEU A 237 -21.80 3.87 2.59
N MET A 238 -21.74 5.17 2.23
CA MET A 238 -22.61 5.75 1.22
C MET A 238 -22.42 5.09 -0.14
N ALA A 239 -21.15 4.88 -0.56
CA ALA A 239 -20.87 4.16 -1.80
C ALA A 239 -21.36 2.73 -1.74
N THR A 240 -21.12 2.01 -0.65
CA THR A 240 -21.56 0.63 -0.46
C THR A 240 -23.09 0.52 -0.52
N LEU A 241 -23.82 1.42 0.15
CA LEU A 241 -25.30 1.46 0.12
C LEU A 241 -25.84 1.75 -1.29
N MET A 242 -25.10 2.49 -2.12
CA MET A 242 -25.47 2.79 -3.51
C MET A 242 -25.03 1.70 -4.50
N GLY A 243 -24.48 0.59 -4.04
CA GLY A 243 -23.96 -0.50 -4.89
C GLY A 243 -22.60 -0.21 -5.50
N GLY A 244 -21.87 0.78 -4.97
CA GLY A 244 -20.50 1.09 -5.33
C GLY A 244 -19.47 0.45 -4.40
N ASN A 245 -18.19 0.56 -4.76
CA ASN A 245 -17.12 0.08 -3.89
C ASN A 245 -16.70 1.15 -2.87
N GLY A 246 -16.86 0.85 -1.57
CA GLY A 246 -16.56 1.76 -0.47
C GLY A 246 -15.08 2.13 -0.35
N PHE A 247 -14.17 1.21 -0.65
CA PHE A 247 -12.72 1.48 -0.59
C PHE A 247 -12.27 2.46 -1.68
N ILE A 248 -12.79 2.31 -2.89
CA ILE A 248 -12.58 3.28 -3.97
C ILE A 248 -13.13 4.64 -3.57
N SER A 249 -14.31 4.66 -2.95
CA SER A 249 -14.93 5.89 -2.47
C SER A 249 -14.08 6.58 -1.40
N ALA A 250 -13.60 5.84 -0.40
CA ALA A 250 -12.73 6.38 0.64
C ALA A 250 -11.42 6.97 0.07
N PHE A 251 -10.79 6.26 -0.85
CA PHE A 251 -9.58 6.73 -1.54
C PHE A 251 -9.84 8.03 -2.34
N VAL A 252 -10.88 8.05 -3.17
CA VAL A 252 -11.22 9.21 -4.00
C VAL A 252 -11.69 10.38 -3.12
N ALA A 253 -12.41 10.11 -2.03
CA ALA A 253 -12.80 11.13 -1.07
C ALA A 253 -11.58 11.76 -0.39
N GLY A 254 -10.60 10.96 0.03
CA GLY A 254 -9.34 11.47 0.55
C GLY A 254 -8.62 12.37 -0.45
N LEU A 255 -8.49 11.93 -1.70
CA LEU A 255 -7.85 12.68 -2.76
C LEU A 255 -8.58 14.01 -3.05
N ALA A 256 -9.90 13.99 -3.14
CA ALA A 256 -10.72 15.18 -3.38
C ALA A 256 -10.69 16.14 -2.19
N PHE A 257 -10.83 15.63 -0.96
CA PHE A 257 -10.76 16.41 0.27
C PHE A 257 -9.40 17.10 0.42
N GLY A 258 -8.30 16.35 0.37
CA GLY A 258 -6.94 16.89 0.53
C GLY A 258 -6.61 17.99 -0.48
N ASN A 259 -7.05 17.83 -1.75
CA ASN A 259 -6.86 18.83 -2.79
C ASN A 259 -7.82 20.02 -2.67
N SER A 260 -8.95 19.89 -1.98
CA SER A 260 -9.87 20.99 -1.66
C SER A 260 -9.34 21.85 -0.52
N VAL A 261 -8.90 21.23 0.59
CA VAL A 261 -8.41 21.95 1.79
C VAL A 261 -6.99 22.49 1.63
N LYS A 262 -6.22 22.03 0.65
CA LYS A 262 -4.88 22.55 0.27
C LYS A 262 -3.90 22.70 1.45
N GLY A 263 -3.90 21.77 2.38
CA GLY A 263 -3.00 21.78 3.54
C GLY A 263 -3.48 22.61 4.74
N HIS A 264 -4.68 23.21 4.69
CA HIS A 264 -5.27 23.88 5.83
C HIS A 264 -5.63 22.93 6.98
N CYS A 265 -5.98 21.68 6.67
CA CYS A 265 -6.28 20.66 7.67
C CYS A 265 -4.99 20.04 8.23
N ARG A 266 -4.48 20.59 9.33
CA ARG A 266 -3.27 20.05 10.02
C ARG A 266 -3.51 18.68 10.62
N PHE A 267 -4.75 18.37 11.00
CA PHE A 267 -5.11 17.09 11.59
C PHE A 267 -4.69 15.89 10.72
N ILE A 268 -4.85 15.95 9.40
CA ILE A 268 -4.46 14.85 8.51
C ILE A 268 -2.99 14.47 8.70
N TYR A 269 -2.10 15.45 8.75
CA TYR A 269 -0.66 15.20 8.90
C TYR A 269 -0.33 14.68 10.30
N GLN A 270 -0.89 15.31 11.34
CA GLN A 270 -0.68 14.90 12.74
C GLN A 270 -1.20 13.50 13.00
N PHE A 271 -2.42 13.19 12.55
CA PHE A 271 -3.03 11.87 12.70
C PHE A 271 -2.22 10.79 11.96
N THR A 272 -1.75 11.07 10.75
CA THR A 272 -0.94 10.08 10.01
C THR A 272 0.40 9.81 10.70
N GLU A 273 1.00 10.84 11.32
CA GLU A 273 2.27 10.71 12.02
C GLU A 273 2.16 10.03 13.40
N SER A 274 0.98 10.01 14.02
CA SER A 274 0.75 9.44 15.36
C SER A 274 -0.23 8.27 15.34
N GLU A 275 -1.52 8.55 15.27
CA GLU A 275 -2.59 7.54 15.37
C GLU A 275 -2.61 6.63 14.14
N GLY A 276 -2.28 7.16 12.97
CA GLY A 276 -2.13 6.37 11.74
C GLY A 276 -1.03 5.31 11.87
N GLN A 277 0.10 5.65 12.53
CA GLN A 277 1.14 4.66 12.82
C GLN A 277 0.64 3.55 13.75
N MET A 278 -0.19 3.88 14.73
CA MET A 278 -0.78 2.89 15.63
C MET A 278 -1.72 1.93 14.89
N LEU A 279 -2.50 2.43 13.92
CA LEU A 279 -3.32 1.57 13.05
C LEU A 279 -2.45 0.62 12.22
N ILE A 280 -1.37 1.12 11.64
CA ILE A 280 -0.42 0.31 10.86
C ILE A 280 0.19 -0.78 11.75
N TRP A 281 0.69 -0.44 12.94
CA TRP A 281 1.31 -1.40 13.85
C TRP A 281 0.31 -2.46 14.31
N SER A 282 -0.91 -2.06 14.68
CA SER A 282 -1.99 -2.98 15.07
C SER A 282 -2.33 -3.94 13.94
N SER A 283 -2.38 -3.45 12.70
CA SER A 283 -2.65 -4.29 11.52
C SER A 283 -1.54 -5.32 11.28
N PHE A 284 -0.26 -4.95 11.43
CA PHE A 284 0.84 -5.90 11.34
C PHE A 284 0.81 -6.94 12.47
N VAL A 285 0.43 -6.55 13.71
CA VAL A 285 0.20 -7.50 14.81
C VAL A 285 -0.90 -8.49 14.46
N ILE A 286 -2.03 -8.00 13.94
CA ILE A 286 -3.18 -8.84 13.54
C ILE A 286 -2.80 -9.82 12.44
N ILE A 287 -2.08 -9.36 11.42
CA ILE A 287 -1.57 -10.22 10.34
C ILE A 287 -0.64 -11.29 10.93
N GLY A 288 0.30 -10.90 11.80
CA GLY A 288 1.24 -11.81 12.46
C GLY A 288 0.54 -12.85 13.34
N LEU A 289 -0.48 -12.42 14.07
CA LEU A 289 -1.21 -13.26 15.01
C LEU A 289 -2.17 -14.25 14.31
N GLY A 290 -2.90 -13.78 13.29
CA GLY A 290 -4.02 -14.52 12.72
C GLY A 290 -3.77 -15.16 11.37
N LEU A 291 -2.97 -14.52 10.52
CA LEU A 291 -2.84 -14.94 9.13
C LEU A 291 -1.47 -15.58 8.83
N LEU A 292 -0.42 -15.10 9.47
CA LEU A 292 0.95 -15.54 9.20
C LEU A 292 1.21 -17.00 9.56
N PRO A 293 0.70 -17.57 10.68
CA PRO A 293 0.92 -18.99 10.99
C PRO A 293 0.45 -19.90 9.86
N SER A 294 -0.79 -19.76 9.42
CA SER A 294 -1.35 -20.54 8.31
C SER A 294 -0.61 -20.29 6.99
N ALA A 295 -0.22 -19.04 6.73
CA ALA A 295 0.51 -18.72 5.50
C ALA A 295 1.88 -19.38 5.43
N ILE A 296 2.61 -19.47 6.55
CA ILE A 296 3.90 -20.15 6.62
C ILE A 296 3.72 -21.66 6.49
N GLU A 297 2.72 -22.26 7.13
CA GLU A 297 2.44 -23.69 7.03
C GLU A 297 2.19 -24.14 5.59
N HIS A 298 1.53 -23.29 4.79
CA HIS A 298 1.22 -23.55 3.37
C HIS A 298 2.23 -22.93 2.39
N LEU A 299 3.40 -22.48 2.87
CA LEU A 299 4.45 -21.93 2.01
C LEU A 299 5.12 -23.04 1.20
N THR A 300 4.80 -23.10 -0.09
CA THR A 300 5.39 -24.03 -1.03
C THR A 300 6.53 -23.40 -1.83
N PHE A 301 7.37 -24.23 -2.47
CA PHE A 301 8.45 -23.72 -3.32
C PHE A 301 7.96 -22.84 -4.48
N PRO A 302 6.87 -23.16 -5.22
CA PRO A 302 6.33 -22.26 -6.24
C PRO A 302 5.88 -20.91 -5.67
N VAL A 303 5.23 -20.90 -4.51
CA VAL A 303 4.78 -19.65 -3.84
C VAL A 303 5.98 -18.79 -3.48
N ALA A 304 6.99 -19.35 -2.79
CA ALA A 304 8.20 -18.61 -2.43
C ALA A 304 8.95 -18.09 -3.67
N GLY A 305 9.10 -18.94 -4.69
CA GLY A 305 9.75 -18.60 -5.95
C GLY A 305 9.06 -17.44 -6.67
N TYR A 306 7.74 -17.49 -6.81
CA TYR A 306 6.97 -16.42 -7.43
C TYR A 306 7.09 -15.10 -6.66
N ILE A 307 7.01 -15.13 -5.33
CA ILE A 307 7.17 -13.93 -4.49
C ILE A 307 8.56 -13.31 -4.70
N LEU A 308 9.62 -14.10 -4.66
CA LEU A 308 10.98 -13.61 -4.88
C LEU A 308 11.14 -13.02 -6.29
N VAL A 309 10.61 -13.68 -7.31
CA VAL A 309 10.60 -13.15 -8.68
C VAL A 309 9.81 -11.85 -8.77
N SER A 310 8.66 -11.76 -8.08
CA SER A 310 7.87 -10.52 -8.03
C SER A 310 8.65 -9.36 -7.40
N ILE A 311 9.43 -9.62 -6.34
CA ILE A 311 10.21 -8.59 -5.64
C ILE A 311 11.45 -8.19 -6.44
N PHE A 312 12.23 -9.15 -6.96
CA PHE A 312 13.56 -8.90 -7.51
C PHE A 312 13.58 -8.72 -9.03
N ILE A 313 12.54 -9.18 -9.75
CA ILE A 313 12.50 -9.15 -11.22
C ILE A 313 11.31 -8.35 -11.74
N VAL A 314 10.08 -8.73 -11.39
CA VAL A 314 8.86 -8.16 -11.98
C VAL A 314 8.81 -6.64 -11.76
N ARG A 315 8.85 -6.21 -10.51
CA ARG A 315 8.75 -4.79 -10.18
C ARG A 315 9.98 -3.98 -10.65
N PRO A 316 11.24 -4.39 -10.40
CA PRO A 316 12.38 -3.66 -10.94
C PRO A 316 12.33 -3.51 -12.45
N LEU A 317 11.95 -4.54 -13.20
CA LEU A 317 11.82 -4.49 -14.65
C LEU A 317 10.71 -3.54 -15.09
N ALA A 318 9.52 -3.64 -14.50
CA ALA A 318 8.38 -2.79 -14.84
C ALA A 318 8.70 -1.29 -14.60
N ILE A 319 9.29 -0.95 -13.45
CA ILE A 319 9.68 0.42 -13.13
C ILE A 319 10.83 0.89 -14.03
N TYR A 320 11.80 0.04 -14.30
CA TYR A 320 12.89 0.35 -15.25
C TYR A 320 12.33 0.72 -16.63
N LEU A 321 11.42 -0.09 -17.17
CA LEU A 321 10.78 0.12 -18.47
C LEU A 321 9.91 1.40 -18.45
N SER A 322 9.15 1.63 -17.39
CA SER A 322 8.29 2.82 -17.26
C SER A 322 9.09 4.13 -17.29
N LEU A 323 10.33 4.11 -16.80
CA LEU A 323 11.20 5.28 -16.74
C LEU A 323 12.14 5.42 -17.95
N ILE A 324 12.01 4.59 -18.99
CA ILE A 324 12.74 4.77 -20.27
C ILE A 324 12.32 6.10 -20.91
N GLY A 325 13.30 6.84 -21.44
CA GLY A 325 13.07 8.19 -22.02
C GLY A 325 12.99 9.32 -21.00
N THR A 326 13.09 9.04 -19.69
CA THR A 326 13.20 10.08 -18.65
C THR A 326 14.66 10.44 -18.36
N LYS A 327 14.86 11.52 -17.58
CA LYS A 327 16.19 11.92 -17.12
C LYS A 327 16.75 11.04 -16.00
N ALA A 328 16.03 9.99 -15.58
CA ALA A 328 16.49 9.05 -14.56
C ALA A 328 17.67 8.22 -15.09
N LYS A 329 18.78 8.16 -14.32
CA LYS A 329 19.92 7.30 -14.64
C LYS A 329 19.54 5.83 -14.42
N THR A 330 20.21 4.89 -15.10
CA THR A 330 20.01 3.45 -14.94
C THR A 330 20.03 3.02 -13.47
N LEU A 331 21.02 3.50 -12.71
CA LEU A 331 21.11 3.23 -11.27
C LEU A 331 19.87 3.71 -10.50
N THR A 332 19.34 4.88 -10.84
CA THR A 332 18.12 5.43 -10.24
C THR A 332 16.88 4.57 -10.58
N LYS A 333 16.75 4.13 -11.83
CA LYS A 333 15.64 3.28 -12.27
C LYS A 333 15.62 1.94 -11.54
N VAL A 334 16.79 1.31 -11.40
CA VAL A 334 16.93 0.04 -10.65
C VAL A 334 16.65 0.24 -9.17
N PHE A 335 17.19 1.31 -8.56
CA PHE A 335 16.95 1.67 -7.18
C PHE A 335 15.46 1.87 -6.91
N MET A 336 14.77 2.68 -7.70
CA MET A 336 13.33 2.92 -7.55
C MET A 336 12.50 1.67 -7.80
N GLY A 337 12.91 0.81 -8.74
CA GLY A 337 12.26 -0.46 -9.00
C GLY A 337 12.38 -1.44 -7.85
N PHE A 338 13.55 -1.51 -7.20
CA PHE A 338 13.75 -2.38 -6.04
C PHE A 338 12.93 -1.91 -4.83
N PHE A 339 12.89 -0.60 -4.53
CA PHE A 339 12.15 -0.08 -3.38
C PHE A 339 10.65 0.04 -3.64
N GLY A 340 10.00 -1.11 -3.63
CA GLY A 340 8.55 -1.25 -3.69
C GLY A 340 8.08 -2.39 -2.80
N PRO A 341 8.18 -2.22 -1.46
CA PRO A 341 7.81 -3.27 -0.52
C PRO A 341 6.31 -3.57 -0.58
N ARG A 342 5.95 -4.86 -0.47
CA ARG A 342 4.56 -5.31 -0.32
C ARG A 342 4.23 -5.24 1.16
N GLY A 343 3.12 -4.62 1.49
CA GLY A 343 2.77 -4.37 2.87
C GLY A 343 1.29 -4.56 3.18
N LEU A 344 0.77 -3.67 3.99
CA LEU A 344 -0.54 -3.79 4.58
C LEU A 344 -1.66 -3.87 3.53
N ALA A 345 -1.66 -3.01 2.53
CA ALA A 345 -2.68 -3.02 1.48
C ALA A 345 -2.74 -4.37 0.74
N THR A 346 -1.59 -4.98 0.43
CA THR A 346 -1.51 -6.33 -0.18
C THR A 346 -2.22 -7.37 0.67
N ALA A 347 -1.97 -7.39 2.00
CA ALA A 347 -2.61 -8.33 2.91
C ALA A 347 -4.12 -8.10 3.02
N LEU A 348 -4.53 -6.84 3.15
CA LEU A 348 -5.94 -6.47 3.36
C LEU A 348 -6.77 -6.68 2.08
N PHE A 349 -6.25 -6.35 0.90
CA PHE A 349 -6.93 -6.66 -0.36
C PHE A 349 -7.11 -8.17 -0.53
N ALA A 350 -6.08 -8.97 -0.28
CA ALA A 350 -6.20 -10.41 -0.36
C ALA A 350 -7.20 -10.96 0.66
N LEU A 351 -7.19 -10.43 1.88
CA LEU A 351 -8.11 -10.83 2.93
C LEU A 351 -9.57 -10.55 2.57
N ILE A 352 -9.87 -9.36 2.03
CA ILE A 352 -11.22 -8.96 1.62
C ILE A 352 -11.69 -9.81 0.45
N ILE A 353 -10.87 -9.94 -0.59
CA ILE A 353 -11.22 -10.64 -1.81
C ILE A 353 -11.33 -12.15 -1.60
N SER A 354 -10.56 -12.72 -0.67
CA SER A 354 -10.62 -14.15 -0.36
C SER A 354 -11.99 -14.62 0.11
N LYS A 355 -12.85 -13.72 0.61
CA LYS A 355 -14.23 -14.02 0.98
C LYS A 355 -15.16 -14.18 -0.23
N ASP A 356 -14.91 -13.38 -1.27
CA ASP A 356 -15.78 -13.32 -2.45
C ASP A 356 -15.45 -14.43 -3.45
N ILE A 357 -14.25 -15.02 -3.35
CA ILE A 357 -13.78 -16.11 -4.21
C ILE A 357 -13.97 -17.44 -3.49
N LEU A 358 -14.89 -18.28 -4.03
CA LEU A 358 -15.17 -19.58 -3.46
C LEU A 358 -14.02 -20.58 -3.66
N GLY A 359 -13.88 -21.49 -2.67
CA GLY A 359 -13.01 -22.65 -2.76
C GLY A 359 -11.53 -22.35 -2.54
N GLN A 360 -10.70 -23.20 -3.15
CA GLN A 360 -9.25 -23.19 -2.95
C GLN A 360 -8.53 -21.91 -3.43
N TYR A 361 -9.10 -21.17 -4.38
CA TYR A 361 -8.45 -19.99 -4.95
C TYR A 361 -8.43 -18.81 -3.97
N GLY A 362 -9.51 -18.59 -3.20
CA GLY A 362 -9.52 -17.55 -2.17
C GLY A 362 -8.44 -17.78 -1.11
N HIS A 363 -8.30 -19.02 -0.65
CA HIS A 363 -7.26 -19.42 0.29
C HIS A 363 -5.84 -19.24 -0.30
N SER A 364 -5.64 -19.65 -1.56
CA SER A 364 -4.35 -19.50 -2.26
C SER A 364 -3.93 -18.05 -2.44
N VAL A 365 -4.86 -17.15 -2.77
CA VAL A 365 -4.63 -15.69 -2.84
C VAL A 365 -4.12 -15.16 -1.52
N LEU A 366 -4.82 -15.51 -0.43
CA LEU A 366 -4.45 -15.06 0.91
C LEU A 366 -3.08 -15.57 1.33
N ILE A 367 -2.77 -16.85 1.11
CA ILE A 367 -1.47 -17.46 1.41
C ILE A 367 -0.35 -16.73 0.66
N ILE A 368 -0.49 -16.51 -0.64
CA ILE A 368 0.53 -15.83 -1.44
C ILE A 368 0.73 -14.40 -0.94
N ALA A 369 -0.35 -13.66 -0.70
CA ALA A 369 -0.28 -12.28 -0.26
C ALA A 369 0.39 -12.12 1.11
N ILE A 370 -0.02 -12.93 2.10
CA ILE A 370 0.56 -12.87 3.45
C ILE A 370 2.03 -13.29 3.43
N ASN A 371 2.39 -14.34 2.67
CA ASN A 371 3.79 -14.71 2.49
C ASN A 371 4.59 -13.61 1.78
N ALA A 372 4.02 -12.91 0.81
CA ALA A 372 4.67 -11.79 0.16
C ALA A 372 4.91 -10.62 1.13
N VAL A 373 3.96 -10.34 2.01
CA VAL A 373 4.07 -9.26 3.00
C VAL A 373 5.22 -9.51 3.98
N TRP A 374 5.28 -10.68 4.63
CA TRP A 374 6.35 -10.91 5.60
C TRP A 374 7.73 -11.04 4.94
N MET A 375 7.83 -11.73 3.79
CA MET A 375 9.09 -11.82 3.04
C MET A 375 9.56 -10.43 2.58
N SER A 376 8.65 -9.62 2.05
CA SER A 376 8.94 -8.25 1.64
C SER A 376 9.34 -7.37 2.83
N THR A 377 8.66 -7.50 3.96
CA THR A 377 8.96 -6.76 5.19
C THR A 377 10.39 -7.04 5.65
N LEU A 378 10.82 -8.29 5.64
CA LEU A 378 12.19 -8.67 6.01
C LEU A 378 13.21 -8.17 4.97
N ILE A 379 12.99 -8.46 3.69
CA ILE A 379 13.93 -8.12 2.61
C ILE A 379 14.15 -6.61 2.55
N HIS A 380 13.07 -5.83 2.48
CA HIS A 380 13.17 -4.38 2.37
C HIS A 380 13.57 -3.71 3.69
N GLY A 381 13.11 -4.23 4.83
CA GLY A 381 13.53 -3.72 6.14
C GLY A 381 15.03 -3.81 6.32
N ILE A 382 15.63 -4.96 6.03
CA ILE A 382 17.09 -5.16 6.12
C ILE A 382 17.83 -4.32 5.07
N ALA A 383 17.31 -4.24 3.85
CA ALA A 383 18.00 -3.58 2.72
C ALA A 383 17.85 -2.04 2.71
N ALA A 384 16.78 -1.48 3.31
CA ALA A 384 16.40 -0.08 3.13
C ALA A 384 17.49 0.91 3.54
N ALA A 385 17.93 0.90 4.78
CA ALA A 385 18.93 1.85 5.28
C ALA A 385 20.32 1.67 4.61
N PRO A 386 20.88 0.45 4.48
CA PRO A 386 22.15 0.24 3.78
C PRO A 386 22.13 0.67 2.32
N MET A 387 21.09 0.29 1.58
CA MET A 387 20.98 0.61 0.16
C MET A 387 20.69 2.10 -0.08
N ALA A 388 19.91 2.76 0.76
CA ALA A 388 19.67 4.20 0.69
C ALA A 388 20.98 4.99 0.86
N ASN A 389 21.78 4.63 1.85
CA ASN A 389 23.09 5.26 2.10
C ASN A 389 24.07 5.00 0.95
N TRP A 390 24.18 3.76 0.49
CA TRP A 390 25.00 3.39 -0.66
C TRP A 390 24.60 4.16 -1.92
N TYR A 391 23.30 4.20 -2.23
CA TYR A 391 22.78 4.92 -3.39
C TYR A 391 23.07 6.41 -3.32
N GLY A 392 22.81 7.04 -2.16
CA GLY A 392 23.09 8.46 -1.93
C GLY A 392 24.56 8.83 -2.15
N ALA A 393 25.48 8.03 -1.58
CA ALA A 393 26.91 8.20 -1.78
C ALA A 393 27.31 8.08 -3.27
N LYS A 394 26.79 7.06 -3.97
CA LYS A 394 27.08 6.83 -5.39
C LYS A 394 26.58 7.96 -6.28
N ILE A 395 25.37 8.47 -6.04
CA ILE A 395 24.80 9.60 -6.80
C ILE A 395 25.59 10.88 -6.56
N LYS A 396 26.05 11.13 -5.34
CA LYS A 396 26.89 12.31 -5.01
C LYS A 396 28.19 12.29 -5.82
N VAL A 397 28.88 11.17 -5.88
CA VAL A 397 30.12 10.99 -6.69
C VAL A 397 29.84 11.20 -8.18
N LEU A 398 28.76 10.62 -8.72
CA LEU A 398 28.38 10.78 -10.13
C LEU A 398 28.04 12.23 -10.49
N LYS A 399 27.44 13.00 -9.58
CA LYS A 399 27.16 14.43 -9.78
C LYS A 399 28.45 15.27 -9.80
N ILE A 400 29.41 14.97 -8.91
CA ILE A 400 30.72 15.67 -8.88
C ILE A 400 31.44 15.43 -10.19
N LYS A 401 31.59 14.15 -10.59
CA LYS A 401 32.29 13.79 -11.84
C LYS A 401 31.67 14.45 -13.09
N SER A 402 30.34 14.54 -13.15
CA SER A 402 29.65 15.19 -14.26
C SER A 402 29.87 16.69 -14.31
N ARG A 403 30.00 17.38 -13.14
CA ARG A 403 30.29 18.80 -13.05
C ARG A 403 31.76 19.11 -13.47
N GLU A 404 32.70 18.26 -13.09
CA GLU A 404 34.09 18.37 -13.47
C GLU A 404 34.28 18.23 -15.00
N LEU A 405 33.61 17.19 -15.59
CA LEU A 405 33.63 17.00 -17.03
C LEU A 405 33.01 18.17 -17.80
N ALA A 406 31.94 18.76 -17.29
CA ALA A 406 31.31 19.94 -17.89
C ALA A 406 32.25 21.17 -17.82
N ARG A 407 32.95 21.37 -16.68
CA ARG A 407 33.97 22.46 -16.55
C ARG A 407 35.15 22.29 -17.49
N LEU A 408 35.61 21.07 -17.72
CA LEU A 408 36.71 20.78 -18.65
C LEU A 408 36.30 21.01 -20.12
N LYS A 409 35.02 20.70 -20.48
CA LYS A 409 34.50 20.98 -21.82
C LYS A 409 34.33 22.48 -22.12
N ASN A 410 33.99 23.28 -21.11
CA ASN A 410 33.88 24.74 -21.28
C ASN A 410 35.21 25.48 -21.24
N ARG A 411 36.34 24.80 -21.00
CA ARG A 411 37.70 25.35 -21.05
C ARG A 411 38.44 25.06 -22.38
N LYS A 412 37.81 24.26 -23.24
CA LYS A 412 38.24 24.06 -24.65
C LYS A 412 37.34 24.85 -25.59
#